data_10eba016008252e49d0e98a8d41a2266
#
_entry.id   10eba016008252e49d0e98a8d41a2266
#
_cell.length_a   1.000
_cell.length_b   1.000
_cell.length_c   1.000
_cell.angle_alpha   90.00
_cell.angle_beta   90.00
_cell.angle_gamma   90.00
#
_symmetry.space_group_name_H-M   'P 1'
#
loop_
_entity.id
_entity.type
_entity.pdbx_description
1 polymer ?
#
loop_
_entity_poly.entity_id
_entity_poly.type
_entity_poly.pdbx_seq_one_letter_code
_entity_poly.pdbx_strand_id
1 'polypeptide(L)'
;HNRNPVVLNAGDVYFRVLLCWGLFLPLAARCSLDRARSLTGFKPAANGSEQEVLTGGSVGLVLQVVLMYVCTAALKTSTEWWPEGTAVWYAITWEQFTTPLGDWLQNFPELLRWLTWGVYGVEWVGPLLLLCPFWHVWMRTIGVLLLISLHLGLILTMELGFFPWICIAVLLSLFPKEIWDWLSSRNWLRQVPAENLMLYYDQDCGFCRRMVGVLREFVLFGRAEIRPIQADPVVHALFDNEAPSSWVVQQGEHYAFAGEGLWLVLQQSPWSAWSTRFLSEVKTLALLESLYA
;
A
#
# COMPACT_ATOMS: atom_id res chain seq x y z
N HIS A 1 18.31 16.13 15.16
CA HIS A 1 18.72 14.81 15.67
C HIS A 1 20.14 14.81 16.30
N ASN A 2 21.11 15.53 15.75
CA ASN A 2 22.46 15.61 16.37
C ASN A 2 22.53 16.48 17.63
N ARG A 3 21.47 17.20 17.99
CA ARG A 3 21.42 18.07 19.18
C ARG A 3 21.03 17.35 20.46
N ASN A 4 20.30 16.24 20.37
CA ASN A 4 19.87 15.49 21.54
C ASN A 4 19.85 13.98 21.24
N PRO A 5 20.92 13.24 21.56
CA PRO A 5 21.00 11.81 21.31
C PRO A 5 19.98 10.99 22.14
N VAL A 6 19.43 11.56 23.21
CA VAL A 6 18.40 10.89 24.05
C VAL A 6 17.07 10.74 23.31
N VAL A 7 16.82 11.54 22.28
CA VAL A 7 15.58 11.49 21.47
C VAL A 7 15.69 10.46 20.32
N LEU A 8 16.89 9.91 20.06
CA LEU A 8 17.09 8.91 19.01
C LEU A 8 16.52 7.57 19.47
N ASN A 9 15.49 7.09 18.78
CA ASN A 9 15.04 5.71 18.96
C ASN A 9 15.41 4.85 17.74
N ALA A 10 15.37 3.53 17.92
CA ALA A 10 15.71 2.58 16.88
C ALA A 10 14.84 2.76 15.61
N GLY A 11 13.61 3.23 15.75
CA GLY A 11 12.70 3.52 14.65
C GLY A 11 13.22 4.63 13.73
N ASP A 12 13.80 5.70 14.27
CA ASP A 12 14.35 6.79 13.47
C ASP A 12 15.54 6.33 12.62
N VAL A 13 16.41 5.52 13.20
CA VAL A 13 17.56 4.95 12.49
C VAL A 13 17.08 4.01 11.38
N TYR A 14 16.17 3.11 11.71
CA TYR A 14 15.62 2.16 10.75
C TYR A 14 14.92 2.86 9.60
N PHE A 15 14.09 3.86 9.88
CA PHE A 15 13.39 4.64 8.86
C PHE A 15 14.34 5.34 7.89
N ARG A 16 15.45 5.92 8.39
CA ARG A 16 16.46 6.54 7.51
C ARG A 16 17.13 5.54 6.58
N VAL A 17 17.45 4.35 7.09
CA VAL A 17 18.03 3.30 6.26
C VAL A 17 17.03 2.83 5.18
N LEU A 18 15.76 2.70 5.54
CA LEU A 18 14.69 2.38 4.57
C LEU A 18 14.54 3.46 3.49
N LEU A 19 14.59 4.74 3.87
CA LEU A 19 14.58 5.85 2.91
C LEU A 19 15.80 5.81 1.98
N CYS A 20 16.97 5.43 2.49
CA CYS A 20 18.15 5.24 1.66
C CYS A 20 17.93 4.18 0.58
N TRP A 21 17.36 3.01 0.94
CA TRP A 21 16.99 1.99 -0.05
C TRP A 21 15.92 2.48 -1.02
N GLY A 22 14.99 3.32 -0.54
CA GLY A 22 13.96 3.96 -1.37
C GLY A 22 14.53 4.73 -2.56
N LEU A 23 15.73 5.31 -2.45
CA LEU A 23 16.41 6.02 -3.56
C LEU A 23 16.77 5.09 -4.73
N PHE A 24 16.93 3.80 -4.47
CA PHE A 24 17.30 2.79 -5.47
C PHE A 24 16.09 1.99 -5.97
N LEU A 25 14.90 2.30 -5.47
CA LEU A 25 13.65 1.67 -5.88
C LEU A 25 12.88 2.57 -6.85
N PRO A 26 12.19 2.02 -7.85
CA PRO A 26 11.39 2.81 -8.79
C PRO A 26 10.07 3.25 -8.16
N LEU A 27 10.13 4.04 -7.07
CA LEU A 27 8.94 4.47 -6.32
C LEU A 27 7.95 5.30 -7.14
N ALA A 28 8.46 5.96 -8.21
CA ALA A 28 7.63 6.73 -9.14
C ALA A 28 6.98 5.88 -10.24
N ALA A 29 7.18 4.56 -10.26
CA ALA A 29 6.66 3.70 -11.32
C ALA A 29 5.13 3.62 -11.33
N ARG A 30 4.47 3.75 -10.17
CA ARG A 30 3.01 3.79 -10.04
C ARG A 30 2.58 4.79 -8.96
N CYS A 31 1.35 5.27 -9.04
CA CYS A 31 0.75 6.20 -8.07
C CYS A 31 1.66 7.41 -7.80
N SER A 32 2.24 8.00 -8.86
CA SER A 32 3.12 9.17 -8.76
C SER A 32 2.59 10.36 -9.56
N LEU A 33 2.93 11.57 -9.10
CA LEU A 33 2.59 12.80 -9.81
C LEU A 33 3.28 12.90 -11.16
N ASP A 34 4.49 12.39 -11.29
CA ASP A 34 5.22 12.38 -12.55
C ASP A 34 4.51 11.50 -13.57
N ARG A 35 4.01 10.37 -13.14
CA ARG A 35 3.22 9.49 -13.99
C ARG A 35 1.84 10.07 -14.32
N ALA A 36 1.18 10.73 -13.37
CA ALA A 36 -0.06 11.44 -13.63
C ALA A 36 0.11 12.58 -14.64
N ARG A 37 1.27 13.24 -14.67
CA ARG A 37 1.62 14.28 -15.65
C ARG A 37 2.00 13.74 -17.01
N SER A 38 2.58 12.55 -17.09
CA SER A 38 2.95 11.92 -18.35
C SER A 38 1.73 11.28 -19.00
N LEU A 39 1.01 12.05 -19.82
CA LEU A 39 -0.12 11.53 -20.62
C LEU A 39 0.33 10.74 -21.86
N THR A 40 1.61 10.88 -22.23
CA THR A 40 2.20 10.21 -23.37
C THR A 40 2.80 8.87 -22.97
N GLY A 41 2.32 7.80 -23.58
CA GLY A 41 3.05 6.53 -23.60
C GLY A 41 2.63 5.45 -22.63
N PHE A 42 1.45 5.51 -22.01
CA PHE A 42 0.87 4.33 -21.46
C PHE A 42 0.19 3.49 -22.56
N LYS A 43 0.98 2.65 -23.19
CA LYS A 43 0.41 1.37 -23.65
C LYS A 43 0.18 0.59 -22.35
N PRO A 44 -1.06 0.17 -22.00
CA PRO A 44 -1.22 -0.92 -21.06
C PRO A 44 -0.28 -1.99 -21.56
N ALA A 45 0.55 -2.55 -20.68
CA ALA A 45 1.38 -3.67 -21.08
C ALA A 45 0.42 -4.70 -21.67
N ALA A 46 0.49 -4.84 -22.99
CA ALA A 46 -0.44 -5.64 -23.77
C ALA A 46 -0.19 -7.08 -23.40
N ASN A 47 -0.33 -7.58 -22.32
CA ASN A 47 -0.20 -8.94 -21.80
C ASN A 47 0.07 -9.00 -20.29
N GLY A 48 -0.32 -7.98 -19.46
CA GLY A 48 -0.25 -8.18 -18.00
C GLY A 48 1.17 -8.44 -17.44
N SER A 49 2.22 -8.30 -18.24
CA SER A 49 3.60 -8.40 -17.76
C SER A 49 3.92 -7.12 -17.00
N GLU A 50 3.47 -7.07 -15.76
CA GLU A 50 4.04 -6.17 -14.79
C GLU A 50 5.54 -6.47 -14.78
N GLN A 51 6.35 -5.47 -15.12
CA GLN A 51 7.80 -5.62 -15.06
C GLN A 51 8.16 -5.94 -13.60
N GLU A 52 8.59 -7.17 -13.37
CA GLU A 52 9.22 -7.53 -12.11
C GLU A 52 10.51 -6.74 -11.99
N VAL A 53 10.56 -5.87 -10.99
CA VAL A 53 11.70 -5.00 -10.78
C VAL A 53 12.64 -5.65 -9.78
N LEU A 54 13.58 -6.45 -10.29
CA LEU A 54 14.70 -6.93 -9.49
C LEU A 54 15.86 -5.94 -9.63
N THR A 55 16.03 -5.10 -8.64
CA THR A 55 17.15 -4.14 -8.55
C THR A 55 18.02 -4.43 -7.34
N GLY A 56 19.27 -3.90 -7.35
CA GLY A 56 20.11 -3.92 -6.15
C GLY A 56 19.42 -3.29 -4.93
N GLY A 57 18.54 -2.29 -5.16
CA GLY A 57 17.73 -1.67 -4.11
C GLY A 57 16.70 -2.62 -3.50
N SER A 58 16.00 -3.42 -4.31
CA SER A 58 15.02 -4.39 -3.80
C SER A 58 15.69 -5.52 -3.01
N VAL A 59 16.83 -6.02 -3.50
CA VAL A 59 17.63 -7.01 -2.77
C VAL A 59 18.15 -6.43 -1.45
N GLY A 60 18.72 -5.20 -1.49
CA GLY A 60 19.22 -4.52 -0.31
C GLY A 60 18.15 -4.28 0.74
N LEU A 61 16.93 -3.89 0.33
CA LEU A 61 15.80 -3.73 1.23
C LEU A 61 15.43 -5.05 1.94
N VAL A 62 15.32 -6.16 1.20
CA VAL A 62 15.02 -7.48 1.80
C VAL A 62 16.13 -7.89 2.78
N LEU A 63 17.39 -7.76 2.38
CA LEU A 63 18.52 -8.09 3.25
C LEU A 63 18.56 -7.22 4.50
N GLN A 64 18.24 -5.92 4.39
CA GLN A 64 18.16 -5.02 5.54
C GLN A 64 17.10 -5.48 6.54
N VAL A 65 15.92 -5.89 6.06
CA VAL A 65 14.85 -6.41 6.94
C VAL A 65 15.31 -7.69 7.62
N VAL A 66 15.87 -8.63 6.88
CA VAL A 66 16.39 -9.89 7.42
C VAL A 66 17.48 -9.65 8.47
N LEU A 67 18.46 -8.81 8.16
CA LEU A 67 19.56 -8.48 9.09
C LEU A 67 19.05 -7.82 10.36
N MET A 68 18.06 -6.94 10.27
CA MET A 68 17.45 -6.31 11.44
C MET A 68 16.94 -7.37 12.43
N TYR A 69 16.14 -8.32 11.99
CA TYR A 69 15.57 -9.35 12.88
C TYR A 69 16.62 -10.33 13.37
N VAL A 70 17.52 -10.79 12.48
CA VAL A 70 18.60 -11.71 12.86
C VAL A 70 19.53 -11.07 13.90
N CYS A 71 19.96 -9.81 13.69
CA CYS A 71 20.78 -9.10 14.66
C CYS A 71 20.04 -8.87 15.98
N THR A 72 18.74 -8.49 15.92
CA THR A 72 17.93 -8.30 17.12
C THR A 72 17.82 -9.60 17.92
N ALA A 73 17.56 -10.73 17.26
CA ALA A 73 17.51 -12.04 17.90
C ALA A 73 18.86 -12.47 18.46
N ALA A 74 19.94 -12.26 17.70
CA ALA A 74 21.31 -12.63 18.12
C ALA A 74 21.81 -11.82 19.33
N LEU A 75 21.35 -10.58 19.51
CA LEU A 75 21.67 -9.74 20.65
C LEU A 75 20.89 -10.10 21.92
N LYS A 76 19.86 -10.94 21.83
CA LYS A 76 19.05 -11.43 22.97
C LYS A 76 19.74 -12.62 23.64
N THR A 77 20.84 -12.34 24.32
CA THR A 77 21.73 -13.37 24.93
C THR A 77 21.45 -13.64 26.40
N SER A 78 20.56 -12.86 27.03
CA SER A 78 20.27 -12.99 28.45
C SER A 78 19.30 -14.12 28.76
N THR A 79 19.32 -14.63 30.00
CA THR A 79 18.51 -15.77 30.48
C THR A 79 17.03 -15.47 30.46
N GLU A 80 16.62 -14.19 30.57
CA GLU A 80 15.22 -13.74 30.49
C GLU A 80 14.57 -14.08 29.14
N TRP A 81 15.35 -14.14 28.04
CA TRP A 81 14.84 -14.61 26.76
C TRP A 81 14.77 -16.12 26.68
N TRP A 82 15.85 -16.79 27.08
CA TRP A 82 15.97 -18.25 27.12
C TRP A 82 16.98 -18.68 28.18
N PRO A 83 16.64 -19.60 29.13
CA PRO A 83 15.39 -20.41 29.18
C PRO A 83 14.25 -19.83 30.02
N GLU A 84 14.43 -18.71 30.73
CA GLU A 84 13.44 -18.23 31.71
C GLU A 84 12.12 -17.77 31.08
N GLY A 85 12.18 -17.08 29.92
CA GLY A 85 11.00 -16.59 29.22
C GLY A 85 10.32 -15.40 29.92
N THR A 86 11.08 -14.56 30.61
CA THR A 86 10.55 -13.42 31.40
C THR A 86 10.72 -12.06 30.71
N ALA A 87 11.42 -11.99 29.57
CA ALA A 87 11.79 -10.73 28.93
C ALA A 87 10.58 -9.86 28.54
N VAL A 88 9.49 -10.46 28.01
CA VAL A 88 8.29 -9.68 27.66
C VAL A 88 7.62 -9.13 28.90
N TRP A 89 7.61 -9.88 30.03
CA TRP A 89 7.11 -9.38 31.29
C TRP A 89 7.86 -8.13 31.74
N TYR A 90 9.19 -8.15 31.75
CA TYR A 90 10.00 -6.96 32.05
C TYR A 90 9.73 -5.80 31.09
N ALA A 91 9.57 -6.07 29.82
CA ALA A 91 9.31 -5.02 28.83
C ALA A 91 8.00 -4.27 29.12
N ILE A 92 6.92 -4.97 29.44
CA ILE A 92 5.60 -4.37 29.70
C ILE A 92 5.44 -3.84 31.14
N THR A 93 6.39 -4.07 32.05
CA THR A 93 6.37 -3.44 33.41
C THR A 93 6.91 -2.00 33.38
N TRP A 94 7.45 -1.52 32.26
CA TRP A 94 7.89 -0.14 32.16
C TRP A 94 6.70 0.79 31.94
N GLU A 95 6.24 1.44 33.01
CA GLU A 95 5.05 2.27 33.06
C GLU A 95 4.96 3.32 31.94
N GLN A 96 6.11 3.87 31.49
CA GLN A 96 6.17 4.87 30.44
C GLN A 96 5.88 4.33 29.03
N PHE A 97 5.90 3.01 28.84
CA PHE A 97 5.71 2.38 27.53
C PHE A 97 4.56 1.38 27.50
N THR A 98 4.04 1.00 28.64
CA THR A 98 2.96 -0.01 28.70
C THR A 98 1.62 0.59 28.29
N THR A 99 0.77 -0.22 27.67
CA THR A 99 -0.62 0.11 27.38
C THR A 99 -1.53 -0.51 28.45
N PRO A 100 -2.81 -0.13 28.55
CA PRO A 100 -3.76 -0.80 29.46
C PRO A 100 -3.87 -2.31 29.23
N LEU A 101 -3.67 -2.79 28.00
CA LEU A 101 -3.61 -4.23 27.70
C LEU A 101 -2.31 -4.86 28.22
N GLY A 102 -1.18 -4.14 28.09
CA GLY A 102 0.09 -4.56 28.67
C GLY A 102 -0.01 -4.73 30.19
N ASP A 103 -0.58 -3.76 30.89
CA ASP A 103 -0.80 -3.84 32.33
C ASP A 103 -1.69 -5.03 32.73
N TRP A 104 -2.77 -5.24 32.00
CA TRP A 104 -3.66 -6.37 32.25
C TRP A 104 -2.95 -7.71 32.05
N LEU A 105 -2.10 -7.84 31.01
CA LEU A 105 -1.35 -9.06 30.71
C LEU A 105 -0.32 -9.43 31.80
N GLN A 106 0.16 -8.49 32.60
CA GLN A 106 1.10 -8.77 33.72
C GLN A 106 0.51 -9.76 34.76
N ASN A 107 -0.80 -9.87 34.80
CA ASN A 107 -1.48 -10.85 35.68
C ASN A 107 -1.36 -12.30 35.19
N PHE A 108 -0.80 -12.54 33.99
CA PHE A 108 -0.70 -13.87 33.38
C PHE A 108 0.76 -14.23 33.04
N PRO A 109 1.61 -14.50 34.08
CA PRO A 109 3.05 -14.72 33.89
C PRO A 109 3.36 -15.93 32.99
N GLU A 110 2.58 -17.00 33.07
CA GLU A 110 2.79 -18.17 32.18
C GLU A 110 2.50 -17.86 30.72
N LEU A 111 1.48 -17.07 30.43
CA LEU A 111 1.20 -16.60 29.07
C LEU A 111 2.34 -15.72 28.53
N LEU A 112 2.86 -14.82 29.37
CA LEU A 112 3.98 -13.95 29.01
C LEU A 112 5.26 -14.74 28.76
N ARG A 113 5.48 -15.83 29.47
CA ARG A 113 6.58 -16.77 29.21
C ARG A 113 6.48 -17.38 27.80
N TRP A 114 5.32 -17.91 27.44
CA TRP A 114 5.09 -18.44 26.09
C TRP A 114 5.21 -17.36 25.02
N LEU A 115 4.71 -16.15 25.27
CA LEU A 115 4.87 -15.02 24.36
C LEU A 115 6.35 -14.63 24.20
N THR A 116 7.17 -14.67 25.26
CA THR A 116 8.61 -14.40 25.19
C THR A 116 9.31 -15.38 24.26
N TRP A 117 9.07 -16.67 24.46
CA TRP A 117 9.65 -17.71 23.58
C TRP A 117 9.11 -17.62 22.15
N GLY A 118 7.83 -17.28 22.00
CA GLY A 118 7.21 -17.05 20.68
C GLY A 118 7.85 -15.89 19.94
N VAL A 119 8.03 -14.73 20.58
CA VAL A 119 8.71 -13.55 20.01
C VAL A 119 10.14 -13.91 19.60
N TYR A 120 10.89 -14.55 20.51
CA TYR A 120 12.27 -14.97 20.23
C TYR A 120 12.34 -15.94 19.05
N GLY A 121 11.44 -16.92 18.99
CA GLY A 121 11.34 -17.87 17.88
C GLY A 121 10.95 -17.20 16.54
N VAL A 122 10.00 -16.26 16.56
CA VAL A 122 9.57 -15.54 15.37
C VAL A 122 10.70 -14.68 14.79
N GLU A 123 11.53 -14.05 15.62
CA GLU A 123 12.66 -13.25 15.15
C GLU A 123 13.76 -14.10 14.48
N TRP A 124 13.89 -15.36 14.84
CA TRP A 124 14.79 -16.30 14.15
C TRP A 124 14.17 -16.91 12.90
N VAL A 125 12.95 -17.42 13.03
CA VAL A 125 12.28 -18.17 11.96
C VAL A 125 11.77 -17.26 10.85
N GLY A 126 11.19 -16.09 11.20
CA GLY A 126 10.61 -15.15 10.23
C GLY A 126 11.58 -14.76 9.10
N PRO A 127 12.79 -14.28 9.41
CA PRO A 127 13.79 -13.93 8.39
C PRO A 127 14.21 -15.11 7.51
N LEU A 128 14.32 -16.28 8.08
CA LEU A 128 14.65 -17.51 7.32
C LEU A 128 13.55 -17.87 6.33
N LEU A 129 12.28 -17.69 6.74
CA LEU A 129 11.14 -17.89 5.85
C LEU A 129 11.07 -16.88 4.72
N LEU A 130 11.48 -15.62 4.96
CA LEU A 130 11.56 -14.60 3.91
C LEU A 130 12.55 -14.96 2.79
N LEU A 131 13.64 -15.64 3.13
CA LEU A 131 14.69 -16.06 2.20
C LEU A 131 14.54 -17.49 1.68
N CYS A 132 13.55 -18.23 2.15
CA CYS A 132 13.37 -19.63 1.79
C CYS A 132 13.08 -19.78 0.28
N PRO A 133 13.89 -20.54 -0.49
CA PRO A 133 13.68 -20.74 -1.91
C PRO A 133 12.59 -21.77 -2.20
N PHE A 134 12.28 -22.66 -1.24
CA PHE A 134 11.28 -23.71 -1.40
C PHE A 134 9.88 -23.17 -1.07
N TRP A 135 8.90 -23.49 -1.90
CA TRP A 135 7.53 -23.02 -1.73
C TRP A 135 7.46 -21.52 -1.44
N HIS A 136 8.26 -20.77 -2.15
CA HIS A 136 8.57 -19.36 -1.94
C HIS A 136 7.34 -18.52 -1.58
N VAL A 137 6.21 -18.66 -2.31
CA VAL A 137 4.99 -17.88 -2.04
C VAL A 137 4.47 -18.12 -0.63
N TRP A 138 4.35 -19.40 -0.22
CA TRP A 138 3.82 -19.76 1.09
C TRP A 138 4.79 -19.44 2.22
N MET A 139 6.06 -19.79 2.08
CA MET A 139 7.07 -19.55 3.11
C MET A 139 7.24 -18.06 3.38
N ARG A 140 7.37 -17.28 2.33
CA ARG A 140 7.49 -15.83 2.43
C ARG A 140 6.24 -15.19 3.02
N THR A 141 5.03 -15.62 2.61
CA THR A 141 3.77 -15.14 3.18
C THR A 141 3.68 -15.43 4.68
N ILE A 142 4.00 -16.66 5.11
CA ILE A 142 4.01 -17.03 6.52
C ILE A 142 5.03 -16.19 7.29
N GLY A 143 6.25 -16.01 6.75
CA GLY A 143 7.28 -15.17 7.37
C GLY A 143 6.81 -13.73 7.57
N VAL A 144 6.21 -13.13 6.54
CA VAL A 144 5.65 -11.76 6.63
C VAL A 144 4.55 -11.69 7.69
N LEU A 145 3.61 -12.65 7.71
CA LEU A 145 2.51 -12.65 8.68
C LEU A 145 3.00 -12.83 10.11
N LEU A 146 3.98 -13.70 10.35
CA LEU A 146 4.59 -13.88 11.67
C LEU A 146 5.25 -12.58 12.15
N LEU A 147 6.02 -11.92 11.29
CA LEU A 147 6.68 -10.68 11.66
C LEU A 147 5.69 -9.52 11.84
N ILE A 148 4.62 -9.46 11.04
CA ILE A 148 3.53 -8.48 11.25
C ILE A 148 2.82 -8.76 12.58
N SER A 149 2.53 -10.02 12.93
CA SER A 149 1.88 -10.37 14.20
C SER A 149 2.71 -9.94 15.41
N LEU A 150 4.04 -10.05 15.32
CA LEU A 150 4.96 -9.54 16.34
C LEU A 150 4.79 -8.03 16.53
N HIS A 151 4.79 -7.25 15.45
CA HIS A 151 4.62 -5.80 15.55
C HIS A 151 3.22 -5.39 16.00
N LEU A 152 2.17 -6.12 15.61
CA LEU A 152 0.82 -5.90 16.14
C LEU A 152 0.77 -6.18 17.66
N GLY A 153 1.45 -7.24 18.13
CA GLY A 153 1.61 -7.50 19.56
C GLY A 153 2.27 -6.33 20.28
N LEU A 154 3.35 -5.77 19.72
CA LEU A 154 4.03 -4.59 20.27
C LEU A 154 3.10 -3.37 20.34
N ILE A 155 2.33 -3.08 19.25
CA ILE A 155 1.37 -1.96 19.23
C ILE A 155 0.29 -2.12 20.31
N LEU A 156 -0.18 -3.34 20.51
CA LEU A 156 -1.25 -3.62 21.46
C LEU A 156 -0.77 -3.53 22.92
N THR A 157 0.49 -3.87 23.20
CA THR A 157 1.01 -3.98 24.58
C THR A 157 1.94 -2.85 24.98
N MET A 158 2.49 -2.09 24.02
CA MET A 158 3.50 -1.06 24.25
C MET A 158 3.33 0.17 23.38
N GLU A 159 3.60 1.34 23.91
CA GLU A 159 3.63 2.62 23.20
C GLU A 159 5.04 2.92 22.66
N LEU A 160 5.40 2.29 21.56
CA LEU A 160 6.73 2.43 20.93
C LEU A 160 6.76 3.46 19.79
N GLY A 161 5.76 4.35 19.68
CA GLY A 161 5.65 5.36 18.66
C GLY A 161 5.50 4.77 17.25
N PHE A 162 6.20 5.34 16.27
CA PHE A 162 6.06 4.95 14.86
C PHE A 162 6.84 3.69 14.46
N PHE A 163 7.74 3.18 15.30
CA PHE A 163 8.60 2.05 14.95
C PHE A 163 7.84 0.82 14.45
N PRO A 164 6.84 0.27 15.18
CA PRO A 164 6.12 -0.91 14.71
C PRO A 164 5.36 -0.67 13.40
N TRP A 165 4.83 0.54 13.20
CA TRP A 165 4.09 0.91 11.97
C TRP A 165 5.01 0.96 10.75
N ILE A 166 6.23 1.48 10.91
CA ILE A 166 7.25 1.49 9.85
C ILE A 166 7.61 0.05 9.47
N CYS A 167 7.80 -0.82 10.46
CA CYS A 167 8.10 -2.23 10.23
C CYS A 167 6.96 -2.93 9.47
N ILE A 168 5.70 -2.73 9.88
CA ILE A 168 4.55 -3.30 9.19
C ILE A 168 4.48 -2.79 7.74
N ALA A 169 4.66 -1.49 7.51
CA ALA A 169 4.61 -0.91 6.16
C ALA A 169 5.65 -1.56 5.22
N VAL A 170 6.87 -1.78 5.71
CA VAL A 170 7.91 -2.45 4.93
C VAL A 170 7.58 -3.92 4.72
N LEU A 171 7.11 -4.62 5.75
CA LEU A 171 6.73 -6.04 5.63
C LEU A 171 5.60 -6.25 4.63
N LEU A 172 4.63 -5.34 4.55
CA LEU A 172 3.58 -5.37 3.54
C LEU A 172 4.14 -5.33 2.11
N SER A 173 5.23 -4.58 1.88
CA SER A 173 5.89 -4.54 0.56
C SER A 173 6.60 -5.85 0.19
N LEU A 174 6.85 -6.71 1.17
CA LEU A 174 7.52 -8.01 0.97
C LEU A 174 6.55 -9.15 0.64
N PHE A 175 5.24 -8.93 0.64
CA PHE A 175 4.31 -9.97 0.20
C PHE A 175 4.58 -10.34 -1.26
N PRO A 176 4.55 -11.65 -1.59
CA PRO A 176 4.62 -12.12 -2.97
C PRO A 176 3.50 -11.54 -3.83
N LYS A 177 3.79 -11.37 -5.13
CA LYS A 177 2.81 -10.85 -6.10
C LYS A 177 1.51 -11.65 -6.10
N GLU A 178 1.59 -12.95 -5.99
CA GLU A 178 0.47 -13.88 -6.00
C GLU A 178 -0.57 -13.57 -4.90
N ILE A 179 -0.10 -13.08 -3.75
CA ILE A 179 -0.99 -12.65 -2.66
C ILE A 179 -1.75 -11.39 -3.05
N TRP A 180 -1.09 -10.42 -3.67
CA TRP A 180 -1.73 -9.21 -4.16
C TRP A 180 -2.71 -9.50 -5.29
N ASP A 181 -2.35 -10.40 -6.21
CA ASP A 181 -3.21 -10.85 -7.31
C ASP A 181 -4.44 -11.59 -6.77
N TRP A 182 -4.24 -12.49 -5.80
CA TRP A 182 -5.34 -13.19 -5.14
C TRP A 182 -6.27 -12.20 -4.39
N LEU A 183 -5.70 -11.23 -3.67
CA LEU A 183 -6.47 -10.22 -2.96
C LEU A 183 -7.28 -9.36 -3.92
N SER A 184 -6.66 -8.93 -5.03
CA SER A 184 -7.32 -8.14 -6.07
C SER A 184 -8.35 -8.93 -6.87
N SER A 185 -8.21 -10.26 -6.96
CA SER A 185 -9.15 -11.15 -7.67
C SER A 185 -10.42 -11.45 -6.86
N ARG A 186 -10.43 -11.21 -5.56
CA ARG A 186 -11.62 -11.41 -4.75
C ARG A 186 -12.72 -10.42 -5.09
N ASN A 187 -13.95 -10.93 -5.23
CA ASN A 187 -15.12 -10.18 -5.74
C ASN A 187 -15.47 -8.87 -5.01
N TRP A 188 -14.93 -8.62 -3.82
CA TRP A 188 -15.15 -7.35 -3.13
C TRP A 188 -14.22 -6.23 -3.62
N LEU A 189 -13.05 -6.58 -4.21
CA LEU A 189 -12.16 -5.68 -4.92
C LEU A 189 -12.36 -5.76 -6.46
N ARG A 190 -13.01 -6.81 -6.95
CA ARG A 190 -13.21 -7.13 -8.35
C ARG A 190 -14.57 -6.63 -8.86
N GLN A 191 -14.93 -5.43 -8.55
CA GLN A 191 -16.11 -4.88 -9.17
C GLN A 191 -15.71 -4.05 -10.36
N VAL A 192 -16.07 -4.60 -11.48
CA VAL A 192 -15.98 -4.16 -12.85
C VAL A 192 -14.57 -4.37 -13.44
N PRO A 193 -14.46 -5.20 -14.48
CA PRO A 193 -13.32 -5.15 -15.35
C PRO A 193 -13.22 -3.71 -15.87
N ALA A 194 -12.16 -3.01 -15.54
CA ALA A 194 -11.84 -1.75 -16.23
C ALA A 194 -11.37 -2.04 -17.67
N GLU A 195 -11.71 -3.21 -18.18
CA GLU A 195 -11.60 -3.61 -19.56
C GLU A 195 -12.48 -2.66 -20.36
N ASN A 196 -11.82 -1.79 -21.11
CA ASN A 196 -12.40 -0.78 -21.98
C ASN A 196 -12.85 0.54 -21.32
N LEU A 197 -12.33 0.92 -20.14
CA LEU A 197 -12.55 2.26 -19.64
C LEU A 197 -11.59 3.24 -20.33
N MET A 198 -12.13 4.20 -21.08
CA MET A 198 -11.36 5.25 -21.73
C MET A 198 -11.72 6.60 -21.14
N LEU A 199 -10.70 7.39 -20.86
CA LEU A 199 -10.83 8.76 -20.38
C LEU A 199 -10.41 9.71 -21.51
N TYR A 200 -11.34 10.51 -21.97
CA TYR A 200 -11.09 11.53 -22.98
C TYR A 200 -10.96 12.90 -22.31
N TYR A 201 -9.98 13.66 -22.75
CA TYR A 201 -9.73 15.01 -22.24
C TYR A 201 -9.58 16.00 -23.38
N ASP A 202 -9.94 17.24 -23.15
CA ASP A 202 -9.65 18.33 -24.05
C ASP A 202 -8.14 18.62 -24.06
N GLN A 203 -7.50 18.54 -25.22
CA GLN A 203 -6.07 18.75 -25.40
C GLN A 203 -5.64 20.17 -25.03
N ASP A 204 -6.50 21.15 -25.22
CA ASP A 204 -6.23 22.56 -25.01
C ASP A 204 -6.51 22.99 -23.55
N CYS A 205 -7.24 22.16 -22.80
CA CYS A 205 -7.56 22.39 -21.40
C CYS A 205 -6.47 21.81 -20.46
N GLY A 206 -5.61 22.67 -19.92
CA GLY A 206 -4.56 22.26 -18.99
C GLY A 206 -5.08 21.64 -17.67
N PHE A 207 -6.27 22.04 -17.22
CA PHE A 207 -6.94 21.47 -16.04
C PHE A 207 -7.45 20.05 -16.32
N CYS A 208 -8.21 19.87 -17.41
CA CYS A 208 -8.77 18.58 -17.79
C CYS A 208 -7.67 17.53 -17.96
N ARG A 209 -6.57 17.92 -18.60
CA ARG A 209 -5.41 17.08 -18.77
C ARG A 209 -4.80 16.59 -17.44
N ARG A 210 -4.64 17.49 -16.45
CA ARG A 210 -4.09 17.14 -15.13
C ARG A 210 -5.05 16.26 -14.35
N MET A 211 -6.32 16.60 -14.36
CA MET A 211 -7.37 15.88 -13.65
C MET A 211 -7.49 14.43 -14.13
N VAL A 212 -7.58 14.23 -15.44
CA VAL A 212 -7.66 12.88 -16.03
C VAL A 212 -6.40 12.06 -15.70
N GLY A 213 -5.22 12.67 -15.70
CA GLY A 213 -3.99 12.01 -15.27
C GLY A 213 -4.02 11.58 -13.80
N VAL A 214 -4.52 12.45 -12.90
CA VAL A 214 -4.70 12.12 -11.46
C VAL A 214 -5.73 11.01 -11.27
N LEU A 215 -6.87 11.09 -11.95
CA LEU A 215 -7.93 10.06 -11.87
C LEU A 215 -7.38 8.71 -12.33
N ARG A 216 -6.65 8.67 -13.44
CA ARG A 216 -6.03 7.44 -13.92
C ARG A 216 -5.08 6.82 -12.89
N GLU A 217 -4.16 7.61 -12.32
CA GLU A 217 -3.10 7.07 -11.47
C GLU A 217 -3.57 6.77 -10.05
N PHE A 218 -4.32 7.66 -9.43
CA PHE A 218 -4.64 7.56 -7.99
C PHE A 218 -6.02 6.97 -7.71
N VAL A 219 -6.95 7.06 -8.67
CA VAL A 219 -8.30 6.51 -8.50
C VAL A 219 -8.45 5.18 -9.22
N LEU A 220 -7.96 5.06 -10.44
CA LEU A 220 -8.08 3.88 -11.29
C LEU A 220 -6.82 2.99 -11.30
N PHE A 221 -5.72 3.40 -10.64
CA PHE A 221 -4.44 2.66 -10.57
C PHE A 221 -3.89 2.27 -11.95
N GLY A 222 -3.97 3.17 -12.91
CA GLY A 222 -3.47 2.96 -14.26
C GLY A 222 -4.32 2.03 -15.13
N ARG A 223 -5.53 1.68 -14.71
CA ARG A 223 -6.41 0.72 -15.45
C ARG A 223 -7.15 1.32 -16.64
N ALA A 224 -7.19 2.66 -16.78
CA ALA A 224 -7.88 3.33 -17.87
C ALA A 224 -6.89 3.83 -18.94
N GLU A 225 -7.29 3.75 -20.22
CA GLU A 225 -6.61 4.45 -21.29
C GLU A 225 -7.01 5.93 -21.30
N ILE A 226 -6.09 6.79 -21.75
CA ILE A 226 -6.34 8.22 -21.90
C ILE A 226 -6.14 8.61 -23.35
N ARG A 227 -7.09 9.35 -23.92
CA ARG A 227 -6.99 9.91 -25.28
C ARG A 227 -7.47 11.36 -25.32
N PRO A 228 -6.88 12.21 -26.18
CA PRO A 228 -7.46 13.51 -26.46
C PRO A 228 -8.77 13.35 -27.23
N ILE A 229 -9.78 14.19 -26.92
CA ILE A 229 -11.08 14.23 -27.62
C ILE A 229 -10.84 14.49 -29.10
N GLN A 230 -9.92 15.40 -29.42
CA GLN A 230 -9.60 15.81 -30.78
C GLN A 230 -8.99 14.67 -31.62
N ALA A 231 -8.48 13.62 -30.99
CA ALA A 231 -7.92 12.46 -31.70
C ALA A 231 -8.96 11.40 -32.06
N ASP A 232 -10.18 11.50 -31.54
CA ASP A 232 -11.25 10.56 -31.79
C ASP A 232 -12.46 11.28 -32.45
N PRO A 233 -12.70 11.05 -33.76
CA PRO A 233 -13.77 11.73 -34.48
C PRO A 233 -15.18 11.46 -33.92
N VAL A 234 -15.40 10.28 -33.35
CA VAL A 234 -16.71 9.91 -32.78
C VAL A 234 -16.95 10.70 -31.49
N VAL A 235 -15.96 10.77 -30.63
CA VAL A 235 -16.08 11.52 -29.36
C VAL A 235 -16.11 13.03 -29.63
N HIS A 236 -15.33 13.52 -30.60
CA HIS A 236 -15.36 14.93 -31.00
C HIS A 236 -16.74 15.35 -31.52
N ALA A 237 -17.42 14.48 -32.25
CA ALA A 237 -18.77 14.75 -32.78
C ALA A 237 -19.84 14.85 -31.66
N LEU A 238 -19.61 14.32 -30.46
CA LEU A 238 -20.50 14.48 -29.30
C LEU A 238 -20.59 15.93 -28.81
N PHE A 239 -19.67 16.79 -29.23
CA PHE A 239 -19.64 18.23 -28.91
C PHE A 239 -20.05 19.10 -30.12
N ASP A 240 -20.79 18.54 -31.10
CA ASP A 240 -21.21 19.24 -32.32
C ASP A 240 -20.05 19.91 -33.10
N ASN A 241 -18.84 19.36 -32.97
CA ASN A 241 -17.58 19.89 -33.47
C ASN A 241 -17.18 21.27 -32.89
N GLU A 242 -17.79 21.67 -31.79
CA GLU A 242 -17.35 22.82 -30.99
C GLU A 242 -16.19 22.45 -30.05
N ALA A 243 -15.65 23.46 -29.34
CA ALA A 243 -14.63 23.22 -28.34
C ALA A 243 -15.20 22.37 -27.20
N PRO A 244 -14.51 21.27 -26.78
CA PRO A 244 -14.98 20.42 -25.71
C PRO A 244 -15.15 21.19 -24.40
N SER A 245 -16.34 21.17 -23.82
CA SER A 245 -16.62 21.86 -22.55
C SER A 245 -16.33 20.99 -21.32
N SER A 246 -16.05 19.69 -21.52
CA SER A 246 -15.86 18.73 -20.44
C SER A 246 -14.99 17.55 -20.89
N TRP A 247 -14.50 16.80 -19.92
CA TRP A 247 -13.91 15.49 -20.15
C TRP A 247 -15.00 14.41 -20.28
N VAL A 248 -14.68 13.30 -20.93
CA VAL A 248 -15.62 12.21 -21.22
C VAL A 248 -15.05 10.89 -20.71
N VAL A 249 -15.90 10.08 -20.13
CA VAL A 249 -15.61 8.71 -19.75
C VAL A 249 -16.41 7.78 -20.66
N GLN A 250 -15.72 6.89 -21.35
CA GLN A 250 -16.37 5.85 -22.14
C GLN A 250 -16.20 4.50 -21.46
N GLN A 251 -17.31 3.78 -21.35
CA GLN A 251 -17.33 2.39 -20.91
C GLN A 251 -18.18 1.58 -21.93
N GLY A 252 -17.50 0.80 -22.76
CA GLY A 252 -18.17 0.14 -23.88
C GLY A 252 -18.78 1.14 -24.85
N GLU A 253 -20.11 1.11 -25.02
CA GLU A 253 -20.84 2.07 -25.89
C GLU A 253 -21.41 3.28 -25.11
N HIS A 254 -21.25 3.31 -23.78
CA HIS A 254 -21.76 4.39 -22.94
C HIS A 254 -20.75 5.51 -22.78
N TYR A 255 -21.19 6.76 -22.99
CA TYR A 255 -20.40 7.98 -22.80
C TYR A 255 -21.00 8.80 -21.65
N ALA A 256 -20.20 9.10 -20.65
CA ALA A 256 -20.56 9.88 -19.48
C ALA A 256 -19.72 11.16 -19.38
N PHE A 257 -20.34 12.28 -19.02
CA PHE A 257 -19.75 13.59 -19.00
C PHE A 257 -19.63 14.11 -17.56
N ALA A 258 -18.70 15.01 -17.31
CA ALA A 258 -18.61 15.78 -16.06
C ALA A 258 -18.86 14.95 -14.77
N GLY A 259 -19.90 15.25 -14.03
CA GLY A 259 -20.28 14.61 -12.77
C GLY A 259 -20.63 13.12 -12.93
N GLU A 260 -21.34 12.76 -13.98
CA GLU A 260 -21.67 11.37 -14.32
C GLU A 260 -20.39 10.57 -14.65
N GLY A 261 -19.48 11.16 -15.43
CA GLY A 261 -18.18 10.58 -15.71
C GLY A 261 -17.38 10.33 -14.43
N LEU A 262 -17.36 11.27 -13.49
CA LEU A 262 -16.69 11.09 -12.19
C LEU A 262 -17.34 9.97 -11.37
N TRP A 263 -18.66 9.87 -11.37
CA TRP A 263 -19.38 8.79 -10.72
C TRP A 263 -18.99 7.43 -11.27
N LEU A 264 -18.93 7.29 -12.59
CA LEU A 264 -18.48 6.09 -13.28
C LEU A 264 -17.04 5.71 -12.87
N VAL A 265 -16.13 6.68 -12.83
CA VAL A 265 -14.73 6.48 -12.37
C VAL A 265 -14.70 6.00 -10.92
N LEU A 266 -15.50 6.59 -10.03
CA LEU A 266 -15.56 6.18 -8.62
C LEU A 266 -16.12 4.77 -8.43
N GLN A 267 -17.08 4.37 -9.23
CA GLN A 267 -17.60 2.99 -9.24
C GLN A 267 -16.54 1.96 -9.67
N GLN A 268 -15.64 2.36 -10.54
CA GLN A 268 -14.55 1.51 -11.04
C GLN A 268 -13.30 1.53 -10.15
N SER A 269 -13.25 2.42 -9.19
CA SER A 269 -12.11 2.55 -8.28
C SER A 269 -12.10 1.46 -7.22
N PRO A 270 -10.98 0.77 -6.98
CA PRO A 270 -10.86 -0.20 -5.89
C PRO A 270 -11.13 0.37 -4.50
N TRP A 271 -10.91 1.68 -4.31
CA TRP A 271 -11.09 2.35 -3.02
C TRP A 271 -12.53 2.76 -2.74
N SER A 272 -13.26 3.21 -3.76
CA SER A 272 -14.59 3.80 -3.60
C SER A 272 -15.73 2.92 -4.08
N ALA A 273 -15.47 1.86 -4.84
CA ALA A 273 -16.50 0.98 -5.36
C ALA A 273 -17.40 0.35 -4.29
N TRP A 274 -16.90 0.10 -3.09
CA TRP A 274 -17.71 -0.40 -1.98
C TRP A 274 -18.63 0.67 -1.40
N SER A 275 -18.18 1.93 -1.29
CA SER A 275 -18.95 3.05 -0.73
C SER A 275 -20.04 3.53 -1.71
N THR A 276 -19.78 3.47 -3.01
CA THR A 276 -20.76 3.86 -4.04
C THR A 276 -22.03 3.01 -4.02
N ARG A 277 -21.96 1.79 -3.47
CA ARG A 277 -23.13 0.92 -3.28
C ARG A 277 -24.11 1.43 -2.22
N PHE A 278 -23.63 2.16 -1.24
CA PHE A 278 -24.44 2.70 -0.14
C PHE A 278 -24.91 4.12 -0.42
N LEU A 279 -24.36 4.77 -1.44
CA LEU A 279 -24.75 6.12 -1.86
C LEU A 279 -25.88 6.02 -2.89
N SER A 280 -26.96 6.77 -2.69
CA SER A 280 -28.01 6.86 -3.71
C SER A 280 -27.45 7.61 -4.91
N GLU A 281 -27.53 6.99 -6.08
CA GLU A 281 -27.00 7.52 -7.35
C GLU A 281 -27.49 8.95 -7.62
N VAL A 282 -28.77 9.19 -7.49
CA VAL A 282 -29.41 10.50 -7.76
C VAL A 282 -28.87 11.62 -6.88
N LYS A 283 -28.69 11.39 -5.56
CA LYS A 283 -28.19 12.43 -4.64
C LYS A 283 -26.71 12.71 -4.85
N THR A 284 -25.95 11.66 -5.19
CA THR A 284 -24.51 11.78 -5.39
C THR A 284 -24.19 12.45 -6.72
N LEU A 285 -24.94 12.16 -7.78
CA LEU A 285 -24.80 12.83 -9.07
C LEU A 285 -25.12 14.31 -8.95
N ALA A 286 -26.22 14.70 -8.29
CA ALA A 286 -26.55 16.10 -8.07
C ALA A 286 -25.46 16.86 -7.29
N LEU A 287 -24.84 16.22 -6.30
CA LEU A 287 -23.70 16.79 -5.57
C LEU A 287 -22.46 16.95 -6.46
N LEU A 288 -22.13 15.92 -7.23
CA LEU A 288 -20.96 15.94 -8.13
C LEU A 288 -21.12 16.98 -9.25
N GLU A 289 -22.31 17.13 -9.80
CA GLU A 289 -22.60 18.17 -10.78
C GLU A 289 -22.48 19.58 -10.18
N SER A 290 -22.96 19.78 -8.94
CA SER A 290 -22.83 21.06 -8.25
C SER A 290 -21.38 21.43 -7.91
N LEU A 291 -20.49 20.45 -7.75
CA LEU A 291 -19.06 20.65 -7.52
C LEU A 291 -18.29 20.92 -8.83
N TYR A 292 -18.88 20.49 -9.96
CA TYR A 292 -18.27 20.67 -11.27
C TYR A 292 -18.69 21.99 -11.95
N ALA A 293 -19.88 22.51 -11.62
CA ALA A 293 -20.38 23.81 -12.09
C ALA A 293 -19.68 24.98 -11.40
#